data_8ddbe95bebd3f63355e016baada16270
#
_entry.id   8ddbe95bebd3f63355e016baada16270
#
_cell.length_a   1.000
_cell.length_b   1.000
_cell.length_c   1.000
_cell.angle_alpha   90.00
_cell.angle_beta   90.00
_cell.angle_gamma   90.00
#
_symmetry.space_group_name_H-M   'P 1'
#
loop_
_entity.id
_entity.type
_entity.pdbx_description
1 polymer ?
#
loop_
_entity_poly.entity_id
_entity_poly.type
_entity_poly.pdbx_seq_one_letter_code
_entity_poly.pdbx_strand_id
1 'polypeptide(L)'
;MKIQHVLTAASLVALSGLAQAQVDPLHVRSWAASCAACHGTDGRAQPGMISLAGVPKEVTIQKMLDYKAGRVPAATIMHQLAKGYSDEQIVAMAGYFAAQKK
;
A
#
# COMPACT_ATOMS: atom_id res chain seq x y z
N MET A 1 -12.74 -7.25 -67.05
CA MET A 1 -11.77 -7.09 -65.96
C MET A 1 -12.52 -6.82 -64.69
N LYS A 2 -12.57 -7.77 -63.81
CA LYS A 2 -13.17 -7.62 -62.47
C LYS A 2 -12.06 -7.31 -61.49
N ILE A 3 -12.01 -6.09 -61.00
CA ILE A 3 -11.06 -5.68 -59.98
C ILE A 3 -11.69 -6.10 -58.64
N GLN A 4 -11.15 -7.15 -58.05
CA GLN A 4 -11.54 -7.53 -56.70
C GLN A 4 -10.77 -6.68 -55.73
N HIS A 5 -11.48 -5.76 -55.08
CA HIS A 5 -10.95 -5.03 -53.95
C HIS A 5 -10.93 -5.98 -52.74
N VAL A 6 -9.76 -6.50 -52.43
CA VAL A 6 -9.52 -7.19 -51.18
C VAL A 6 -9.41 -6.12 -50.07
N LEU A 7 -10.50 -5.96 -49.32
CA LEU A 7 -10.49 -5.15 -48.12
C LEU A 7 -9.78 -5.98 -47.03
N THR A 8 -8.53 -5.73 -46.86
CA THR A 8 -7.81 -6.17 -45.67
C THR A 8 -8.23 -5.30 -44.50
N ALA A 9 -9.18 -5.80 -43.71
CA ALA A 9 -9.50 -5.20 -42.43
C ALA A 9 -8.32 -5.45 -41.50
N ALA A 10 -7.48 -4.43 -41.29
CA ALA A 10 -6.50 -4.41 -40.26
C ALA A 10 -7.22 -4.29 -38.91
N SER A 11 -7.36 -5.42 -38.22
CA SER A 11 -7.84 -5.44 -36.84
C SER A 11 -6.76 -4.80 -35.96
N LEU A 12 -6.92 -3.53 -35.65
CA LEU A 12 -6.19 -2.86 -34.57
C LEU A 12 -6.70 -3.48 -33.25
N VAL A 13 -5.99 -4.49 -32.78
CA VAL A 13 -6.13 -4.93 -31.40
C VAL A 13 -5.52 -3.84 -30.56
N ALA A 14 -6.36 -2.94 -30.06
CA ALA A 14 -5.97 -2.03 -29.01
C ALA A 14 -5.62 -2.87 -27.77
N LEU A 15 -4.33 -3.07 -27.52
CA LEU A 15 -3.86 -3.49 -26.21
C LEU A 15 -4.17 -2.35 -25.25
N SER A 16 -5.36 -2.39 -24.69
CA SER A 16 -5.69 -1.62 -23.50
C SER A 16 -4.88 -2.22 -22.38
N GLY A 17 -3.61 -1.83 -22.26
CA GLY A 17 -2.84 -2.09 -21.07
C GLY A 17 -3.62 -1.50 -19.90
N LEU A 18 -4.13 -2.36 -19.02
CA LEU A 18 -4.63 -1.92 -17.73
C LEU A 18 -3.45 -1.24 -17.05
N ALA A 19 -3.38 0.09 -17.18
CA ALA A 19 -2.50 0.91 -16.38
C ALA A 19 -2.99 0.74 -14.94
N GLN A 20 -2.40 -0.18 -14.20
CA GLN A 20 -2.56 -0.19 -12.76
C GLN A 20 -1.99 1.13 -12.27
N ALA A 21 -2.86 1.98 -11.72
CA ALA A 21 -2.45 3.20 -11.08
C ALA A 21 -1.48 2.82 -9.97
N GLN A 22 -0.18 2.99 -10.23
CA GLN A 22 0.83 2.81 -9.20
C GLN A 22 0.66 3.92 -8.18
N VAL A 23 0.62 3.54 -6.91
CA VAL A 23 0.57 4.51 -5.83
C VAL A 23 1.88 5.29 -5.84
N ASP A 24 1.78 6.62 -5.91
CA ASP A 24 2.94 7.50 -5.90
C ASP A 24 3.75 7.29 -4.62
N PRO A 25 5.07 6.95 -4.72
CA PRO A 25 5.94 6.78 -3.56
C PRO A 25 5.97 7.97 -2.62
N LEU A 26 5.81 9.20 -3.11
CA LEU A 26 5.75 10.39 -2.27
C LEU A 26 4.49 10.43 -1.42
N HIS A 27 3.36 10.00 -1.96
CA HIS A 27 2.14 9.86 -1.17
C HIS A 27 2.28 8.80 -0.08
N VAL A 28 2.86 7.65 -0.41
CA VAL A 28 3.10 6.59 0.57
C VAL A 28 3.98 7.09 1.71
N ARG A 29 5.05 7.79 1.39
CA ARG A 29 5.95 8.38 2.39
C ARG A 29 5.23 9.41 3.26
N SER A 30 4.35 10.22 2.69
CA SER A 30 3.53 11.17 3.44
C SER A 30 2.59 10.48 4.43
N TRP A 31 1.92 9.43 3.99
CA TRP A 31 1.05 8.65 4.89
C TRP A 31 1.86 7.99 6.01
N ALA A 32 2.98 7.37 5.67
CA ALA A 32 3.86 6.73 6.64
C ALA A 32 4.47 7.72 7.65
N ALA A 33 4.69 8.96 7.25
CA ALA A 33 5.23 9.99 8.12
C ALA A 33 4.35 10.27 9.36
N SER A 34 3.04 10.07 9.25
CA SER A 34 2.12 10.24 10.37
C SER A 34 2.35 9.22 11.50
N CYS A 35 2.98 8.09 11.20
CA CYS A 35 3.30 7.04 12.18
C CYS A 35 4.53 7.38 13.02
N ALA A 36 5.35 8.32 12.57
CA ALA A 36 6.64 8.64 13.19
C ALA A 36 6.52 9.19 14.62
N ALA A 37 5.43 9.87 14.94
CA ALA A 37 5.21 10.44 16.27
C ALA A 37 5.30 9.37 17.39
N CYS A 38 4.89 8.15 17.11
CA CYS A 38 4.91 7.04 18.05
C CYS A 38 5.92 5.95 17.66
N HIS A 39 6.00 5.62 16.37
CA HIS A 39 6.82 4.51 15.88
C HIS A 39 8.22 4.92 15.39
N GLY A 40 8.57 6.20 15.53
CA GLY A 40 9.88 6.72 15.15
C GLY A 40 10.03 7.00 13.65
N THR A 41 11.07 7.74 13.32
CA THR A 41 11.39 8.09 11.93
C THR A 41 11.63 6.83 11.10
N ASP A 42 10.92 6.73 9.98
CA ASP A 42 10.93 5.55 9.11
C ASP A 42 10.59 4.23 9.83
N GLY A 43 9.86 4.32 10.93
CA GLY A 43 9.43 3.16 11.72
C GLY A 43 10.50 2.63 12.69
N ARG A 44 11.59 3.34 12.90
CA ARG A 44 12.61 2.98 13.91
C ARG A 44 12.25 3.60 15.25
N ALA A 45 11.53 2.82 16.06
CA ALA A 45 11.01 3.30 17.34
C ALA A 45 12.08 3.43 18.42
N GLN A 46 11.82 4.34 19.36
CA GLN A 46 12.57 4.42 20.61
C GLN A 46 12.18 3.24 21.53
N PRO A 47 13.02 2.90 22.52
CA PRO A 47 12.69 1.87 23.51
C PRO A 47 11.29 2.09 24.12
N GLY A 48 10.54 1.00 24.26
CA GLY A 48 9.17 1.03 24.76
C GLY A 48 8.07 1.14 23.70
N MET A 49 8.44 1.38 22.45
CA MET A 49 7.53 1.38 21.31
C MET A 49 7.90 0.32 20.29
N ILE A 50 6.93 -0.12 19.53
CA ILE A 50 7.12 -1.16 18.50
C ILE A 50 7.68 -0.51 17.24
N SER A 51 8.83 -1.02 16.77
CA SER A 51 9.39 -0.64 15.48
C SER A 51 8.62 -1.28 14.32
N LEU A 52 8.45 -0.51 13.25
CA LEU A 52 7.83 -0.95 12.00
C LEU A 52 8.88 -1.24 10.91
N ALA A 53 10.08 -0.64 11.05
CA ALA A 53 11.16 -0.78 10.09
C ALA A 53 11.60 -2.24 9.94
N GLY A 54 11.64 -2.73 8.70
CA GLY A 54 12.09 -4.08 8.39
C GLY A 54 11.15 -5.20 8.83
N VAL A 55 9.96 -4.88 9.33
CA VAL A 55 8.93 -5.88 9.62
C VAL A 55 8.38 -6.42 8.29
N PRO A 56 8.23 -7.73 8.12
CA PRO A 56 7.65 -8.28 6.89
C PRO A 56 6.32 -7.63 6.56
N LYS A 57 6.14 -7.28 5.29
CA LYS A 57 4.97 -6.56 4.79
C LYS A 57 3.65 -7.18 5.24
N GLU A 58 3.54 -8.50 5.11
CA GLU A 58 2.33 -9.26 5.42
C GLU A 58 1.95 -9.15 6.92
N VAL A 59 2.95 -9.09 7.79
CA VAL A 59 2.73 -8.95 9.24
C VAL A 59 2.09 -7.59 9.55
N THR A 60 2.61 -6.52 8.98
CA THR A 60 2.06 -5.18 9.17
C THR A 60 0.66 -5.05 8.57
N ILE A 61 0.44 -5.59 7.37
CA ILE A 61 -0.88 -5.61 6.75
C ILE A 61 -1.90 -6.29 7.66
N GLN A 62 -1.60 -7.49 8.13
CA GLN A 62 -2.53 -8.26 8.97
C GLN A 62 -2.85 -7.51 10.27
N LYS A 63 -1.85 -6.97 10.94
CA LYS A 63 -2.05 -6.21 12.17
C LYS A 63 -2.92 -4.98 11.94
N MET A 64 -2.66 -4.22 10.89
CA MET A 64 -3.45 -3.02 10.58
C MET A 64 -4.90 -3.35 10.23
N LEU A 65 -5.13 -4.42 9.48
CA LEU A 65 -6.48 -4.90 9.19
C LEU A 65 -7.20 -5.39 10.45
N ASP A 66 -6.50 -6.04 11.36
CA ASP A 66 -7.05 -6.48 12.64
C ASP A 66 -7.45 -5.28 13.52
N TYR A 67 -6.62 -4.26 13.59
CA TYR A 67 -6.98 -3.01 14.27
C TYR A 67 -8.19 -2.35 13.63
N LYS A 68 -8.20 -2.22 12.32
CA LYS A 68 -9.28 -1.60 11.56
C LYS A 68 -10.61 -2.31 11.77
N ALA A 69 -10.59 -3.63 11.89
CA ALA A 69 -11.77 -4.45 12.14
C ALA A 69 -12.15 -4.57 13.63
N GLY A 70 -11.36 -4.01 14.54
CA GLY A 70 -11.62 -4.11 15.98
C GLY A 70 -11.32 -5.47 16.58
N ARG A 71 -10.46 -6.28 15.97
CA ARG A 71 -10.14 -7.64 16.43
C ARG A 71 -9.03 -7.71 17.48
N VAL A 72 -8.51 -6.59 17.95
CA VAL A 72 -7.44 -6.55 18.97
C VAL A 72 -7.96 -5.83 20.21
N PRO A 73 -8.59 -6.54 21.17
CA PRO A 73 -9.24 -5.90 22.31
C PRO A 73 -8.31 -5.05 23.19
N ALA A 74 -7.03 -5.42 23.26
CA ALA A 74 -6.03 -4.69 24.05
C ALA A 74 -5.56 -3.38 23.39
N ALA A 75 -5.81 -3.20 22.09
CA ALA A 75 -5.44 -1.99 21.38
C ALA A 75 -6.40 -0.84 21.73
N THR A 76 -5.84 0.35 21.87
CA THR A 76 -6.61 1.57 22.14
C THR A 76 -6.58 2.50 20.93
N ILE A 77 -5.45 3.16 20.72
CA ILE A 77 -5.33 4.20 19.68
C ILE A 77 -5.24 3.62 18.26
N MET A 78 -4.58 2.47 18.08
CA MET A 78 -4.41 1.87 16.75
C MET A 78 -5.73 1.45 16.11
N HIS A 79 -6.75 1.09 16.87
CA HIS A 79 -8.11 0.87 16.36
C HIS A 79 -8.64 2.09 15.61
N GLN A 80 -8.42 3.28 16.16
CA GLN A 80 -8.89 4.52 15.54
C GLN A 80 -8.01 4.95 14.38
N LEU A 81 -6.69 4.86 14.52
CA LEU A 81 -5.75 5.28 13.48
C LEU A 81 -5.89 4.42 12.23
N ALA A 82 -6.01 3.10 12.38
CA ALA A 82 -6.13 2.18 11.25
C ALA A 82 -7.41 2.43 10.42
N LYS A 83 -8.49 2.89 11.03
CA LYS A 83 -9.74 3.23 10.34
C LYS A 83 -9.61 4.42 9.39
N GLY A 84 -8.60 5.26 9.57
CA GLY A 84 -8.34 6.43 8.73
C GLY A 84 -7.69 6.09 7.38
N TYR A 85 -7.33 4.84 7.14
CA TYR A 85 -6.65 4.41 5.92
C TYR A 85 -7.45 3.35 5.18
N SER A 86 -7.43 3.43 3.84
CA SER A 86 -7.97 2.35 2.99
C SER A 86 -7.07 1.11 3.08
N ASP A 87 -7.61 -0.04 2.66
CA ASP A 87 -6.82 -1.27 2.63
C ASP A 87 -5.62 -1.13 1.68
N GLU A 88 -5.78 -0.44 0.56
CA GLU A 88 -4.71 -0.15 -0.41
C GLU A 88 -3.63 0.73 0.20
N GLN A 89 -4.00 1.74 0.98
CA GLN A 89 -3.05 2.58 1.71
C GLN A 89 -2.28 1.79 2.75
N ILE A 90 -2.95 0.90 3.47
CA ILE A 90 -2.33 0.00 4.45
C ILE A 90 -1.29 -0.89 3.77
N VAL A 91 -1.63 -1.51 2.64
CA VAL A 91 -0.70 -2.35 1.86
C VAL A 91 0.52 -1.55 1.42
N ALA A 92 0.33 -0.34 0.90
CA ALA A 92 1.42 0.51 0.44
C ALA A 92 2.34 0.95 1.59
N MET A 93 1.78 1.38 2.72
CA MET A 93 2.56 1.77 3.91
C MET A 93 3.32 0.58 4.50
N ALA A 94 2.71 -0.60 4.54
CA ALA A 94 3.37 -1.82 5.01
C ALA A 94 4.60 -2.15 4.17
N GLY A 95 4.51 -2.00 2.85
CA GLY A 95 5.65 -2.15 1.94
C GLY A 95 6.74 -1.11 2.18
N TYR A 96 6.36 0.12 2.43
CA TYR A 96 7.31 1.20 2.77
C TYR A 96 8.12 0.84 4.03
N PHE A 97 7.46 0.46 5.12
CA PHE A 97 8.15 0.12 6.35
C PHE A 97 8.98 -1.17 6.23
N ALA A 98 8.49 -2.17 5.52
CA ALA A 98 9.24 -3.41 5.29
C ALA A 98 10.58 -3.16 4.59
N ALA A 99 10.67 -2.15 3.73
CA ALA A 99 11.86 -1.76 3.00
C ALA A 99 12.86 -0.94 3.82
N GLN A 100 12.48 -0.47 5.01
CA GLN A 100 13.36 0.33 5.85
C GLN A 100 14.34 -0.58 6.61
N LYS A 101 15.57 -0.09 6.78
CA LYS A 101 16.55 -0.76 7.64
C LYS A 101 16.13 -0.67 9.11
N LYS A 102 16.31 -1.77 9.82
CA LYS A 102 16.08 -1.84 11.28
C LYS A 102 17.04 -0.93 12.04
#